data_8ff224b7f9aed74c1fcc6188cbb6c946
#
_entry.id   8ff224b7f9aed74c1fcc6188cbb6c946
#
_cell.length_a   1.000
_cell.length_b   1.000
_cell.length_c   1.000
_cell.angle_alpha   90.00
_cell.angle_beta   90.00
_cell.angle_gamma   90.00
#
_symmetry.space_group_name_H-M   'P 1'
#
loop_
_entity.id
_entity.type
_entity.pdbx_description
1 polymer ?
#
loop_
_entity_poly.entity_id
_entity_poly.type
_entity_poly.pdbx_seq_one_letter_code
_entity_poly.pdbx_strand_id
1 'polypeptide(L)'
;MKRFVDRIIIHCTATRADVDYTLENVNRDHQAAFGKNCQYHVFIRKDGTIHRANDFNVVTWHTGGINNRQGIGICYEGGIMAKGNPANPKDAIDTRTPQQKESLIVAIKEAMAWAGGTVKAIKGHRDTSPDKNGNGTIEPAEWVKMCPCFDAIPEYKHLLQ
;
A
#
# COMPACT_ATOMS: atom_id res chain seq x y z
N MET A 1 -9.03 -23.51 2.71
CA MET A 1 -9.53 -22.70 3.84
C MET A 1 -9.19 -21.24 3.59
N LYS A 2 -10.11 -20.30 3.82
CA LYS A 2 -9.87 -18.86 3.66
C LYS A 2 -9.02 -18.35 4.82
N ARG A 3 -7.94 -17.57 4.53
CA ARG A 3 -7.12 -16.99 5.58
C ARG A 3 -7.87 -15.86 6.30
N PHE A 4 -7.53 -15.62 7.55
CA PHE A 4 -8.06 -14.51 8.31
C PHE A 4 -7.35 -13.19 7.90
N VAL A 5 -8.15 -12.16 7.62
CA VAL A 5 -7.67 -10.81 7.29
C VAL A 5 -8.42 -9.80 8.14
N ASP A 6 -7.70 -8.96 8.88
CA ASP A 6 -8.26 -7.91 9.72
C ASP A 6 -7.80 -6.50 9.35
N ARG A 7 -6.91 -6.38 8.36
CA ARG A 7 -6.35 -5.08 7.96
C ARG A 7 -6.06 -4.98 6.47
N ILE A 8 -6.07 -3.75 5.95
CA ILE A 8 -5.62 -3.40 4.61
C ILE A 8 -4.47 -2.41 4.77
N ILE A 9 -3.36 -2.66 4.06
CA ILE A 9 -2.18 -1.80 4.07
C ILE A 9 -2.02 -1.15 2.70
N ILE A 10 -2.03 0.18 2.68
CA ILE A 10 -1.87 0.97 1.46
C ILE A 10 -0.38 1.28 1.27
N HIS A 11 0.08 1.08 0.04
CA HIS A 11 1.46 1.31 -0.39
C HIS A 11 1.51 2.24 -1.60
N CYS A 12 2.69 2.79 -1.84
CA CYS A 12 3.08 3.35 -3.14
C CYS A 12 4.34 2.65 -3.64
N THR A 13 4.62 2.77 -4.93
CA THR A 13 5.85 2.23 -5.52
C THR A 13 7.10 3.03 -5.13
N ALA A 14 6.93 4.21 -4.53
CA ALA A 14 8.01 5.17 -4.26
C ALA A 14 8.77 5.54 -5.55
N THR A 15 8.05 5.72 -6.63
CA THR A 15 8.56 6.10 -7.94
C THR A 15 8.08 7.50 -8.32
N ARG A 16 8.82 8.17 -9.20
CA ARG A 16 8.52 9.53 -9.64
C ARG A 16 7.21 9.59 -10.43
N ALA A 17 6.44 10.64 -10.22
CA ALA A 17 5.17 10.87 -10.91
C ALA A 17 5.33 11.05 -12.44
N ASP A 18 6.50 11.50 -12.90
CA ASP A 18 6.83 11.69 -14.32
C ASP A 18 7.45 10.45 -14.99
N VAL A 19 7.54 9.31 -14.29
CA VAL A 19 8.07 8.05 -14.84
C VAL A 19 6.94 7.04 -14.94
N ASP A 20 6.91 6.29 -16.04
CA ASP A 20 6.01 5.16 -16.22
C ASP A 20 6.58 3.92 -15.49
N TYR A 21 5.83 3.38 -14.53
CA TYR A 21 6.26 2.25 -13.72
C TYR A 21 5.18 1.17 -13.71
N THR A 22 5.37 0.18 -14.58
CA THR A 22 4.37 -0.84 -14.87
C THR A 22 4.39 -2.00 -13.89
N LEU A 23 3.41 -2.92 -14.00
CA LEU A 23 3.40 -4.17 -13.23
C LEU A 23 4.64 -5.02 -13.54
N GLU A 24 5.14 -5.00 -14.78
CA GLU A 24 6.37 -5.70 -15.17
C GLU A 24 7.59 -5.12 -14.45
N ASN A 25 7.63 -3.81 -14.24
CA ASN A 25 8.68 -3.18 -13.43
C ASN A 25 8.60 -3.63 -11.97
N VAL A 26 7.40 -3.68 -11.38
CA VAL A 26 7.19 -4.22 -10.03
C VAL A 26 7.66 -5.67 -9.95
N ASN A 27 7.27 -6.50 -10.92
CA ASN A 27 7.69 -7.90 -10.98
C ASN A 27 9.21 -8.04 -11.04
N ARG A 28 9.87 -7.29 -11.92
CA ARG A 28 11.34 -7.29 -12.04
C ARG A 28 12.01 -6.94 -10.71
N ASP A 29 11.57 -5.86 -10.08
CA ASP A 29 12.20 -5.37 -8.86
C ASP A 29 11.92 -6.30 -7.67
N HIS A 30 10.72 -6.88 -7.59
CA HIS A 30 10.40 -7.87 -6.56
C HIS A 30 11.09 -9.22 -6.81
N GLN A 31 11.31 -9.63 -8.07
CA GLN A 31 12.14 -10.79 -8.39
C GLN A 31 13.58 -10.59 -7.89
N ALA A 32 14.16 -9.42 -8.12
CA ALA A 32 15.50 -9.10 -7.65
C ALA A 32 15.60 -9.07 -6.11
N ALA A 33 14.56 -8.56 -5.42
CA ALA A 33 14.57 -8.41 -3.96
C ALA A 33 14.15 -9.68 -3.22
N PHE A 34 13.19 -10.45 -3.74
CA PHE A 34 12.51 -11.53 -3.02
C PHE A 34 12.49 -12.87 -3.76
N GLY A 35 12.94 -12.93 -5.01
CA GLY A 35 12.78 -14.11 -5.86
C GLY A 35 11.32 -14.42 -6.21
N LYS A 36 10.45 -13.43 -6.21
CA LYS A 36 9.00 -13.56 -6.43
C LYS A 36 8.49 -12.38 -7.27
N ASN A 37 7.42 -12.60 -8.02
CA ASN A 37 6.69 -11.52 -8.69
C ASN A 37 6.06 -10.56 -7.68
N CYS A 38 5.29 -9.59 -8.18
CA CYS A 38 4.63 -8.56 -7.38
C CYS A 38 4.13 -9.10 -6.03
N GLN A 39 4.54 -8.47 -4.95
CA GLN A 39 4.19 -8.83 -3.59
C GLN A 39 3.07 -7.94 -3.01
N TYR A 40 2.33 -7.25 -3.87
CA TYR A 40 1.04 -6.64 -3.54
C TYR A 40 -0.09 -7.53 -4.04
N HIS A 41 -1.25 -7.47 -3.41
CA HIS A 41 -2.45 -8.13 -3.93
C HIS A 41 -3.05 -7.35 -5.10
N VAL A 42 -3.04 -6.02 -4.98
CA VAL A 42 -3.54 -5.11 -6.00
C VAL A 42 -2.48 -4.05 -6.31
N PHE A 43 -2.29 -3.78 -7.60
CA PHE A 43 -1.46 -2.69 -8.09
C PHE A 43 -2.28 -1.78 -8.99
N ILE A 44 -2.22 -0.47 -8.73
CA ILE A 44 -3.04 0.56 -9.40
C ILE A 44 -2.15 1.51 -10.16
N ARG A 45 -2.34 1.57 -11.49
CA ARG A 45 -1.62 2.47 -12.38
C ARG A 45 -2.12 3.92 -12.27
N LYS A 46 -1.34 4.87 -12.78
CA LYS A 46 -1.70 6.31 -12.77
C LYS A 46 -3.03 6.63 -13.44
N ASP A 47 -3.40 5.88 -14.48
CA ASP A 47 -4.67 6.02 -15.17
C ASP A 47 -5.87 5.37 -14.44
N GLY A 48 -5.61 4.78 -13.28
CA GLY A 48 -6.61 4.09 -12.47
C GLY A 48 -6.77 2.60 -12.81
N THR A 49 -6.02 2.06 -13.77
CA THR A 49 -6.09 0.62 -14.10
C THR A 49 -5.74 -0.22 -12.87
N ILE A 50 -6.62 -1.16 -12.51
CA ILE A 50 -6.47 -2.06 -11.38
C ILE A 50 -5.92 -3.40 -11.85
N HIS A 51 -4.71 -3.73 -11.42
CA HIS A 51 -4.12 -5.06 -11.61
C HIS A 51 -4.30 -5.89 -10.32
N ARG A 52 -5.04 -6.99 -10.42
CA ARG A 52 -5.19 -7.98 -9.34
C ARG A 52 -4.05 -8.99 -9.47
N ALA A 53 -2.90 -8.65 -8.85
CA ALA A 53 -1.64 -9.37 -9.03
C ALA A 53 -1.58 -10.67 -8.22
N ASN A 54 -2.26 -10.73 -7.07
CA ASN A 54 -2.36 -11.94 -6.25
C ASN A 54 -3.76 -12.10 -5.68
N ASP A 55 -4.20 -13.35 -5.57
CA ASP A 55 -5.43 -13.69 -4.85
C ASP A 55 -5.33 -13.25 -3.38
N PHE A 56 -6.42 -12.74 -2.82
CA PHE A 56 -6.45 -12.28 -1.43
C PHE A 56 -6.18 -13.40 -0.41
N ASN A 57 -6.33 -14.65 -0.80
CA ASN A 57 -6.01 -15.80 0.04
C ASN A 57 -4.51 -16.10 0.13
N VAL A 58 -3.70 -15.54 -0.77
CA VAL A 58 -2.24 -15.69 -0.75
C VAL A 58 -1.62 -14.76 0.28
N VAL A 59 -0.63 -15.23 1.03
CA VAL A 59 0.21 -14.36 1.88
C VAL A 59 1.30 -13.75 1.03
N THR A 60 1.31 -12.45 0.88
CA THR A 60 2.33 -11.69 0.13
C THR A 60 3.29 -10.96 1.06
N TRP A 61 4.49 -10.64 0.59
CA TRP A 61 5.56 -10.03 1.39
C TRP A 61 5.61 -8.51 1.21
N HIS A 62 4.49 -7.83 1.50
CA HIS A 62 4.36 -6.40 1.24
C HIS A 62 4.78 -5.49 2.42
N THR A 63 4.84 -6.01 3.65
CA THR A 63 5.15 -5.20 4.83
C THR A 63 6.09 -5.93 5.81
N GLY A 64 5.66 -7.10 6.26
CA GLY A 64 6.38 -7.92 7.23
C GLY A 64 5.46 -8.51 8.30
N GLY A 65 5.93 -9.58 8.95
CA GLY A 65 5.30 -10.16 10.13
C GLY A 65 3.81 -10.44 10.03
N ILE A 66 3.08 -9.96 11.03
CA ILE A 66 1.63 -10.14 11.13
C ILE A 66 0.88 -9.39 10.01
N ASN A 67 1.42 -8.26 9.53
CA ASN A 67 0.81 -7.48 8.46
C ASN A 67 0.79 -8.24 7.12
N ASN A 68 1.77 -9.10 6.84
CA ASN A 68 1.71 -10.00 5.69
C ASN A 68 0.67 -11.09 5.87
N ARG A 69 0.61 -11.70 7.07
CA ARG A 69 -0.29 -12.84 7.34
C ARG A 69 -1.76 -12.45 7.46
N GLN A 70 -2.05 -11.28 8.02
CA GLN A 70 -3.42 -10.80 8.29
C GLN A 70 -3.79 -9.55 7.49
N GLY A 71 -2.92 -9.09 6.59
CA GLY A 71 -3.14 -7.90 5.77
C GLY A 71 -3.33 -8.21 4.29
N ILE A 72 -4.04 -7.33 3.61
CA ILE A 72 -4.08 -7.21 2.15
C ILE A 72 -3.29 -5.97 1.77
N GLY A 73 -2.29 -6.12 0.92
CA GLY A 73 -1.48 -5.01 0.41
C GLY A 73 -2.06 -4.47 -0.90
N ILE A 74 -2.35 -3.17 -0.93
CA ILE A 74 -2.80 -2.44 -2.12
C ILE A 74 -1.79 -1.33 -2.40
N CYS A 75 -1.24 -1.30 -3.61
CA CYS A 75 -0.18 -0.36 -3.99
C CYS A 75 -0.62 0.51 -5.17
N TYR A 76 -0.34 1.80 -5.11
CA TYR A 76 -0.48 2.69 -6.26
C TYR A 76 0.88 3.08 -6.84
N GLU A 77 0.92 3.31 -8.15
CA GLU A 77 2.09 3.79 -8.87
C GLU A 77 2.35 5.26 -8.54
N GLY A 78 3.52 5.58 -7.96
CA GLY A 78 3.90 6.95 -7.63
C GLY A 78 4.47 7.09 -6.22
N GLY A 79 4.25 8.24 -5.61
CA GLY A 79 4.70 8.58 -4.26
C GLY A 79 5.89 9.54 -4.21
N ILE A 80 6.54 9.81 -5.34
CA ILE A 80 7.65 10.77 -5.44
C ILE A 80 7.27 11.87 -6.44
N MET A 81 7.53 13.12 -6.11
CA MET A 81 7.25 14.25 -6.98
C MET A 81 7.95 14.10 -8.33
N ALA A 82 7.39 14.75 -9.38
CA ALA A 82 8.03 14.81 -10.69
C ALA A 82 9.46 15.36 -10.56
N LYS A 83 10.42 14.70 -11.23
CA LYS A 83 11.86 15.03 -11.16
C LYS A 83 12.47 14.95 -9.76
N GLY A 84 11.73 14.41 -8.77
CA GLY A 84 12.20 14.22 -7.40
C GLY A 84 13.23 13.09 -7.28
N ASN A 85 13.90 13.06 -6.13
CA ASN A 85 14.84 12.01 -5.76
C ASN A 85 14.16 11.02 -4.78
N PRO A 86 13.96 9.74 -5.15
CA PRO A 86 13.36 8.75 -4.25
C PRO A 86 14.11 8.56 -2.92
N ALA A 87 15.38 8.91 -2.86
CA ALA A 87 16.18 8.85 -1.63
C ALA A 87 15.98 10.07 -0.70
N ASN A 88 15.31 11.14 -1.20
CA ASN A 88 15.04 12.33 -0.41
C ASN A 88 13.61 12.26 0.18
N PRO A 89 13.45 12.14 1.51
CA PRO A 89 12.10 12.10 2.11
C PRO A 89 11.22 13.32 1.82
N LYS A 90 11.83 14.48 1.52
CA LYS A 90 11.10 15.71 1.18
C LYS A 90 10.42 15.65 -0.19
N ASP A 91 10.87 14.76 -1.07
CA ASP A 91 10.30 14.56 -2.40
C ASP A 91 9.19 13.50 -2.40
N ALA A 92 8.99 12.83 -1.26
CA ALA A 92 7.90 11.88 -1.04
C ALA A 92 6.61 12.65 -0.74
N ILE A 93 5.68 12.65 -1.70
CA ILE A 93 4.42 13.37 -1.64
C ILE A 93 3.26 12.52 -2.15
N ASP A 94 2.04 12.94 -1.88
CA ASP A 94 0.85 12.36 -2.48
C ASP A 94 0.77 12.70 -3.97
N THR A 95 1.14 11.75 -4.82
CA THR A 95 1.10 11.90 -6.28
C THR A 95 -0.12 11.23 -6.91
N ARG A 96 -1.07 10.75 -6.11
CA ARG A 96 -2.24 10.03 -6.64
C ARG A 96 -3.04 10.89 -7.59
N THR A 97 -3.32 10.35 -8.76
CA THR A 97 -4.29 10.94 -9.70
C THR A 97 -5.72 10.78 -9.17
N PRO A 98 -6.70 11.59 -9.67
CA PRO A 98 -8.11 11.36 -9.34
C PRO A 98 -8.55 9.92 -9.62
N GLN A 99 -8.12 9.35 -10.74
CA GLN A 99 -8.42 7.96 -11.13
C GLN A 99 -7.84 6.95 -10.14
N GLN A 100 -6.64 7.17 -9.64
CA GLN A 100 -6.04 6.31 -8.62
C GLN A 100 -6.81 6.37 -7.30
N LYS A 101 -7.28 7.56 -6.90
CA LYS A 101 -8.08 7.71 -5.68
C LYS A 101 -9.39 6.95 -5.76
N GLU A 102 -10.07 7.00 -6.89
CA GLU A 102 -11.28 6.20 -7.15
C GLU A 102 -10.99 4.70 -7.14
N SER A 103 -9.95 4.28 -7.85
CA SER A 103 -9.56 2.86 -7.94
C SER A 103 -9.10 2.28 -6.61
N LEU A 104 -8.47 3.08 -5.76
CA LEU A 104 -8.12 2.67 -4.39
C LEU A 104 -9.37 2.34 -3.57
N ILE A 105 -10.42 3.16 -3.65
CA ILE A 105 -11.69 2.90 -2.96
C ILE A 105 -12.32 1.60 -3.47
N VAL A 106 -12.32 1.38 -4.79
CA VAL A 106 -12.83 0.13 -5.40
C VAL A 106 -12.07 -1.07 -4.85
N ALA A 107 -10.74 -1.05 -4.89
CA ALA A 107 -9.89 -2.14 -4.43
C ALA A 107 -10.05 -2.41 -2.92
N ILE A 108 -10.15 -1.36 -2.10
CA ILE A 108 -10.41 -1.47 -0.66
C ILE A 108 -11.75 -2.17 -0.41
N LYS A 109 -12.82 -1.75 -1.09
CA LYS A 109 -14.16 -2.34 -0.94
C LYS A 109 -14.18 -3.81 -1.38
N GLU A 110 -13.49 -4.17 -2.48
CA GLU A 110 -13.33 -5.56 -2.89
C GLU A 110 -12.64 -6.40 -1.82
N ALA A 111 -11.55 -5.89 -1.25
CA ALA A 111 -10.81 -6.57 -0.19
C ALA A 111 -11.66 -6.75 1.08
N MET A 112 -12.42 -5.73 1.48
CA MET A 112 -13.33 -5.79 2.62
C MET A 112 -14.47 -6.80 2.40
N ALA A 113 -15.08 -6.79 1.22
CA ALA A 113 -16.13 -7.75 0.85
C ALA A 113 -15.58 -9.19 0.87
N TRP A 114 -14.40 -9.39 0.29
CA TRP A 114 -13.73 -10.69 0.37
C TRP A 114 -13.45 -11.10 1.81
N ALA A 115 -12.98 -10.19 2.67
CA ALA A 115 -12.69 -10.49 4.08
C ALA A 115 -13.95 -10.83 4.90
N GLY A 116 -15.14 -10.42 4.45
CA GLY A 116 -16.40 -10.77 5.12
C GLY A 116 -16.64 -10.06 6.45
N GLY A 117 -16.27 -8.76 6.52
CA GLY A 117 -16.51 -7.90 7.68
C GLY A 117 -15.48 -8.01 8.81
N THR A 118 -14.38 -8.72 8.58
CA THR A 118 -13.32 -8.87 9.59
C THR A 118 -12.30 -7.73 9.61
N VAL A 119 -12.26 -6.88 8.56
CA VAL A 119 -11.32 -5.75 8.47
C VAL A 119 -11.64 -4.71 9.54
N LYS A 120 -10.65 -4.39 10.38
CA LYS A 120 -10.74 -3.42 11.48
C LYS A 120 -9.86 -2.19 11.28
N ALA A 121 -8.93 -2.25 10.33
CA ALA A 121 -7.99 -1.16 10.05
C ALA A 121 -7.69 -1.05 8.55
N ILE A 122 -7.66 0.19 8.07
CA ILE A 122 -7.09 0.57 6.77
C ILE A 122 -6.04 1.62 7.08
N LYS A 123 -4.78 1.32 6.76
CA LYS A 123 -3.64 2.16 7.14
C LYS A 123 -2.54 2.14 6.10
N GLY A 124 -1.65 3.11 6.15
CA GLY A 124 -0.48 3.17 5.29
C GLY A 124 0.65 2.27 5.78
N HIS A 125 1.60 1.96 4.90
CA HIS A 125 2.81 1.22 5.28
C HIS A 125 3.55 1.92 6.43
N ARG A 126 3.68 3.25 6.41
CA ARG A 126 4.33 4.03 7.47
C ARG A 126 3.66 3.86 8.84
N ASP A 127 2.37 3.60 8.87
CA ASP A 127 1.61 3.38 10.09
C ASP A 127 1.89 2.00 10.72
N THR A 128 2.67 1.15 10.05
CA THR A 128 3.17 -0.12 10.60
C THR A 128 4.54 -0.01 11.25
N SER A 129 5.10 1.19 11.29
CA SER A 129 6.38 1.47 11.97
C SER A 129 6.30 1.16 13.47
N PRO A 130 7.43 0.88 14.14
CA PRO A 130 7.43 0.65 15.58
C PRO A 130 7.02 1.92 16.35
N ASP A 131 6.15 1.73 17.34
CA ASP A 131 5.86 2.74 18.36
C ASP A 131 7.05 2.82 19.32
N LYS A 132 7.95 3.77 19.10
CA LYS A 132 9.21 3.89 19.84
C LYS A 132 9.03 4.56 21.19
N ASN A 133 8.02 5.44 21.32
CA ASN A 133 7.76 6.16 22.56
C ASN A 133 6.66 5.50 23.43
N GLY A 134 5.99 4.46 22.92
CA GLY A 134 5.02 3.66 23.65
C GLY A 134 3.68 4.36 23.92
N ASN A 135 3.36 5.41 23.17
CA ASN A 135 2.12 6.16 23.38
C ASN A 135 0.89 5.59 22.65
N GLY A 136 1.07 4.51 21.88
CA GLY A 136 0.00 3.84 21.13
C GLY A 136 -0.32 4.47 19.77
N THR A 137 0.42 5.51 19.36
CA THR A 137 0.23 6.23 18.09
C THR A 137 1.56 6.26 17.33
N ILE A 138 1.52 5.96 16.03
CA ILE A 138 2.72 6.06 15.19
C ILE A 138 2.82 7.46 14.63
N GLU A 139 3.81 8.20 15.07
CA GLU A 139 4.04 9.60 14.72
C GLU A 139 5.06 9.73 13.58
N PRO A 140 5.09 10.88 12.84
CA PRO A 140 6.03 11.07 11.74
C PRO A 140 7.51 10.83 12.08
N ALA A 141 7.92 11.15 13.31
CA ALA A 141 9.28 10.89 13.78
C ALA A 141 9.64 9.40 13.91
N GLU A 142 8.62 8.53 13.92
CA GLU A 142 8.77 7.08 14.05
C GLU A 142 8.71 6.35 12.71
N TRP A 143 8.30 7.02 11.63
CA TRP A 143 8.15 6.41 10.33
C TRP A 143 9.48 5.84 9.81
N VAL A 144 9.47 4.55 9.51
CA VAL A 144 10.60 3.88 8.85
C VAL A 144 10.61 4.17 7.35
N LYS A 145 9.42 4.43 6.77
CA LYS A 145 9.22 4.76 5.36
C LYS A 145 8.16 5.84 5.21
N MET A 146 8.22 6.61 4.13
CA MET A 146 7.20 7.61 3.80
C MET A 146 5.94 6.99 3.15
N CYS A 147 6.07 5.82 2.56
CA CYS A 147 4.98 5.08 1.91
C CYS A 147 3.75 4.95 2.84
N PRO A 148 2.56 5.28 2.40
CA PRO A 148 2.08 5.56 1.04
C PRO A 148 2.14 7.04 0.64
N CYS A 149 2.81 7.91 1.38
CA CYS A 149 2.98 9.34 1.15
C CYS A 149 1.71 10.19 1.31
N PHE A 150 0.71 9.67 2.00
CA PHE A 150 -0.50 10.37 2.45
C PHE A 150 -1.07 9.70 3.70
N ASP A 151 -1.99 10.38 4.38
CA ASP A 151 -2.60 9.89 5.63
C ASP A 151 -3.77 8.95 5.36
N ALA A 152 -3.48 7.66 5.22
CA ALA A 152 -4.47 6.64 4.85
C ALA A 152 -5.52 6.41 5.95
N ILE A 153 -5.13 6.47 7.23
CA ILE A 153 -6.04 6.20 8.36
C ILE A 153 -7.22 7.17 8.35
N PRO A 154 -7.03 8.50 8.41
CA PRO A 154 -8.16 9.43 8.41
C PRO A 154 -8.94 9.41 7.09
N GLU A 155 -8.25 9.21 5.95
CA GLU A 155 -8.90 9.22 4.64
C GLU A 155 -9.89 8.08 4.45
N TYR A 156 -9.54 6.87 4.93
CA TYR A 156 -10.38 5.67 4.71
C TYR A 156 -11.17 5.22 5.94
N LYS A 157 -11.10 5.96 7.05
CA LYS A 157 -11.84 5.63 8.28
C LYS A 157 -13.33 5.42 8.05
N HIS A 158 -13.93 6.23 7.17
CA HIS A 158 -15.36 6.16 6.85
C HIS A 158 -15.79 4.84 6.17
N LEU A 159 -14.85 4.08 5.61
CA LEU A 159 -15.14 2.79 4.98
C LEU A 159 -15.27 1.64 6.00
N LEU A 160 -14.82 1.85 7.24
CA LEU A 160 -14.86 0.86 8.32
C LEU A 160 -16.17 0.88 9.14
N GLN A 161 -17.10 1.74 8.77
CA GLN A 161 -18.39 1.93 9.48
C GLN A 161 -19.47 1.01 8.95
#